data_f48a0dd893e30e5868c0b9e42dacfae0
#
_entry.id   f48a0dd893e30e5868c0b9e42dacfae0
#
_cell.length_a   1.000
_cell.length_b   1.000
_cell.length_c   1.000
_cell.angle_alpha   90.00
_cell.angle_beta   90.00
_cell.angle_gamma   90.00
#
_symmetry.space_group_name_H-M   'P 1'
#
loop_
_entity.id
_entity.type
_entity.pdbx_description
1 polymer ?
#
loop_
_entity_poly.entity_id
_entity_poly.type
_entity_poly.pdbx_seq_one_letter_code
_entity_poly.pdbx_strand_id
1 'polypeptide(L)'
;MATVLIVEDEFAIAGLLEMVLADEGHRVLTAANGRQGLERLAEGPRPDLVISDYMMPVLDGAGLLRAMRESEAQRDIPCIVMSSMPEANVRERIDGYEAFVRKPFDLAAMVQLVATILDAPRPKS
;
A
#
# COMPACT_ATOMS: atom_id res chain seq x y z
N MET A 1 -0.25 -6.13 -16.46
CA MET A 1 -0.91 -6.57 -15.22
C MET A 1 0.09 -6.57 -14.06
N ALA A 2 -0.28 -5.96 -12.97
CA ALA A 2 0.57 -5.88 -11.79
C ALA A 2 -0.11 -6.56 -10.61
N THR A 3 0.66 -6.89 -9.58
CA THR A 3 0.14 -7.42 -8.32
C THR A 3 0.18 -6.31 -7.28
N VAL A 4 -0.96 -6.02 -6.68
CA VAL A 4 -1.13 -4.96 -5.69
C VAL A 4 -1.61 -5.56 -4.38
N LEU A 5 -0.91 -5.25 -3.28
CA LEU A 5 -1.34 -5.66 -1.94
C LEU A 5 -2.01 -4.47 -1.27
N ILE A 6 -3.23 -4.65 -0.82
CA ILE A 6 -3.99 -3.65 -0.08
C ILE A 6 -4.03 -4.06 1.39
N VAL A 7 -3.55 -3.19 2.27
CA VAL A 7 -3.54 -3.42 3.71
C VAL A 7 -4.44 -2.37 4.35
N GLU A 8 -5.63 -2.78 4.76
CA GLU A 8 -6.69 -1.89 5.22
C GLU A 8 -7.63 -2.66 6.15
N ASP A 9 -7.85 -2.14 7.36
CA ASP A 9 -8.72 -2.79 8.33
C ASP A 9 -10.21 -2.51 8.10
N GLU A 10 -10.56 -1.47 7.35
CA GLU A 10 -11.94 -1.20 7.00
C GLU A 10 -12.33 -1.99 5.76
N PHE A 11 -13.16 -3.00 5.98
CA PHE A 11 -13.54 -3.97 4.96
C PHE A 11 -14.14 -3.33 3.72
N ALA A 12 -14.98 -2.30 3.92
CA ALA A 12 -15.64 -1.62 2.80
C ALA A 12 -14.63 -0.89 1.92
N ILE A 13 -13.65 -0.23 2.52
CA ILE A 13 -12.62 0.50 1.76
C ILE A 13 -11.74 -0.49 1.00
N ALA A 14 -11.31 -1.56 1.67
CA ALA A 14 -10.51 -2.59 1.02
C ALA A 14 -11.25 -3.20 -0.18
N GLY A 15 -12.54 -3.49 -0.02
CA GLY A 15 -13.35 -4.06 -1.08
C GLY A 15 -13.51 -3.13 -2.27
N LEU A 16 -13.71 -1.83 -2.02
CA LEU A 16 -13.81 -0.86 -3.11
C LEU A 16 -12.50 -0.76 -3.90
N LEU A 17 -11.38 -0.68 -3.19
CA LEU A 17 -10.07 -0.62 -3.83
C LEU A 17 -9.80 -1.89 -4.64
N GLU A 18 -10.11 -3.04 -4.06
CA GLU A 18 -9.93 -4.31 -4.75
C GLU A 18 -10.72 -4.35 -6.05
N MET A 19 -11.98 -3.92 -6.00
CA MET A 19 -12.84 -3.95 -7.16
C MET A 19 -12.32 -3.05 -8.29
N VAL A 20 -11.99 -1.79 -7.97
CA VAL A 20 -11.56 -0.86 -9.02
C VAL A 20 -10.20 -1.23 -9.59
N LEU A 21 -9.29 -1.76 -8.78
CA LEU A 21 -7.97 -2.15 -9.27
C LEU A 21 -8.04 -3.45 -10.07
N ALA A 22 -8.90 -4.38 -9.66
CA ALA A 22 -9.12 -5.60 -10.45
C ALA A 22 -9.72 -5.27 -11.82
N ASP A 23 -10.62 -4.28 -11.87
CA ASP A 23 -11.20 -3.83 -13.14
C ASP A 23 -10.13 -3.24 -14.07
N GLU A 24 -9.04 -2.73 -13.51
CA GLU A 24 -7.92 -2.20 -14.30
C GLU A 24 -6.95 -3.31 -14.73
N GLY A 25 -7.25 -4.55 -14.42
CA GLY A 25 -6.44 -5.70 -14.83
C GLY A 25 -5.36 -6.11 -13.84
N HIS A 26 -5.36 -5.55 -12.64
CA HIS A 26 -4.37 -5.91 -11.62
C HIS A 26 -4.81 -7.13 -10.82
N ARG A 27 -3.84 -7.91 -10.39
CA ARG A 27 -4.07 -8.96 -9.39
C ARG A 27 -4.02 -8.29 -8.03
N VAL A 28 -5.07 -8.48 -7.22
CA VAL A 28 -5.18 -7.81 -5.94
C VAL A 28 -5.15 -8.82 -4.79
N LEU A 29 -4.31 -8.55 -3.80
CA LEU A 29 -4.27 -9.28 -2.54
C LEU A 29 -4.68 -8.31 -1.45
N THR A 30 -5.32 -8.81 -0.39
CA THR A 30 -5.76 -7.97 0.71
C THR A 30 -5.24 -8.50 2.05
N ALA A 31 -5.07 -7.60 3.01
CA ALA A 31 -4.72 -7.92 4.38
C ALA A 31 -5.46 -6.93 5.29
N ALA A 32 -5.84 -7.38 6.48
CA ALA A 32 -6.66 -6.58 7.39
C ALA A 32 -5.83 -5.73 8.37
N ASN A 33 -4.54 -5.98 8.46
CA ASN A 33 -3.64 -5.20 9.31
C ASN A 33 -2.20 -5.40 8.83
N GLY A 34 -1.27 -4.66 9.44
CA GLY A 34 0.14 -4.71 9.02
C GLY A 34 0.78 -6.07 9.20
N ARG A 35 0.39 -6.82 10.24
CA ARG A 35 0.94 -8.16 10.47
C ARG A 35 0.53 -9.11 9.35
N GLN A 36 -0.75 -9.10 8.98
CA GLN A 36 -1.21 -9.89 7.84
C GLN A 36 -0.54 -9.43 6.55
N GLY A 37 -0.31 -8.14 6.42
CA GLY A 37 0.42 -7.60 5.28
C GLY A 37 1.81 -8.21 5.16
N LEU A 38 2.54 -8.30 6.27
CA LEU A 38 3.86 -8.93 6.27
C LEU A 38 3.78 -10.42 5.95
N GLU A 39 2.74 -11.10 6.42
CA GLU A 39 2.53 -12.51 6.08
C GLU A 39 2.29 -12.70 4.58
N ARG A 40 1.48 -11.82 3.98
CA ARG A 40 1.25 -11.87 2.53
C ARG A 40 2.53 -11.62 1.75
N LEU A 41 3.36 -10.69 2.22
CA LEU A 41 4.63 -10.38 1.58
C LEU A 41 5.60 -11.57 1.66
N ALA A 42 5.59 -12.30 2.77
CA ALA A 42 6.49 -13.43 2.97
C ALA A 42 6.05 -14.68 2.21
N GLU A 43 4.74 -14.92 2.12
CA GLU A 43 4.19 -16.19 1.63
C GLU A 43 3.67 -16.12 0.21
N GLY A 44 3.19 -14.98 -0.20
CA GLY A 44 2.51 -14.84 -1.49
C GLY A 44 3.44 -14.39 -2.59
N PRO A 45 2.89 -14.14 -3.79
CA PRO A 45 3.67 -13.52 -4.84
C PRO A 45 4.11 -12.14 -4.41
N ARG A 46 5.31 -11.73 -4.83
CA ARG A 46 5.84 -10.41 -4.51
C ARG A 46 4.97 -9.34 -5.19
N PRO A 47 4.38 -8.42 -4.43
CA PRO A 47 3.59 -7.36 -5.06
C PRO A 47 4.49 -6.33 -5.73
N ASP A 48 3.92 -5.65 -6.73
CA ASP A 48 4.57 -4.55 -7.41
C ASP A 48 4.29 -3.23 -6.70
N LEU A 49 3.29 -3.20 -5.83
CA LEU A 49 2.86 -2.02 -5.10
C LEU A 49 2.11 -2.45 -3.84
N VAL A 50 2.34 -1.74 -2.75
CA VAL A 50 1.57 -1.90 -1.51
C VAL A 50 0.78 -0.61 -1.27
N ILE A 51 -0.51 -0.72 -1.00
CA ILE A 51 -1.35 0.39 -0.56
C ILE A 51 -1.74 0.08 0.88
N SER A 52 -1.32 0.91 1.83
CA SER A 52 -1.56 0.64 3.24
C SER A 52 -2.18 1.83 3.95
N ASP A 53 -3.19 1.55 4.76
CA ASP A 53 -3.68 2.52 5.72
C ASP A 53 -2.61 2.78 6.77
N TYR A 54 -2.57 4.00 7.30
CA TYR A 54 -1.61 4.37 8.35
C TYR A 54 -2.05 3.84 9.72
N MET A 55 -3.33 3.98 10.05
CA MET A 55 -3.88 3.60 11.35
C MET A 55 -4.58 2.25 11.26
N MET A 56 -3.97 1.23 11.85
CA MET A 56 -4.53 -0.12 11.88
C MET A 56 -4.19 -0.78 13.21
N PRO A 57 -5.02 -1.73 13.66
CA PRO A 57 -4.69 -2.51 14.86
C PRO A 57 -3.55 -3.49 14.59
N VAL A 58 -2.97 -4.03 15.64
CA VAL A 58 -1.93 -5.05 15.68
C VAL A 58 -0.59 -4.49 15.21
N LEU A 59 -0.47 -4.13 13.92
CA LEU A 59 0.70 -3.47 13.37
C LEU A 59 0.20 -2.42 12.40
N ASP A 60 0.55 -1.16 12.63
CA ASP A 60 0.08 -0.05 11.81
C ASP A 60 0.92 0.13 10.55
N GLY A 61 0.53 1.14 9.73
CA GLY A 61 1.23 1.40 8.48
C GLY A 61 2.68 1.81 8.67
N ALA A 62 2.99 2.50 9.76
CA ALA A 62 4.37 2.88 10.08
C ALA A 62 5.22 1.63 10.33
N GLY A 63 4.69 0.70 11.11
CA GLY A 63 5.39 -0.55 11.41
C GLY A 63 5.57 -1.42 10.17
N LEU A 64 4.54 -1.50 9.35
CA LEU A 64 4.60 -2.25 8.09
C LEU A 64 5.67 -1.67 7.16
N LEU A 65 5.64 -0.37 6.93
CA LEU A 65 6.59 0.28 6.04
C LEU A 65 8.03 0.13 6.54
N ARG A 66 8.23 0.28 7.85
CA ARG A 66 9.56 0.11 8.44
C ARG A 66 10.08 -1.30 8.20
N ALA A 67 9.24 -2.31 8.43
CA ALA A 67 9.62 -3.70 8.22
C ALA A 67 9.97 -3.96 6.75
N MET A 68 9.19 -3.39 5.82
CA MET A 68 9.47 -3.53 4.40
C MET A 68 10.82 -2.93 4.03
N ARG A 69 11.14 -1.76 4.55
CA ARG A 69 12.39 -1.07 4.22
C ARG A 69 13.62 -1.74 4.81
N GLU A 70 13.44 -2.54 5.85
CA GLU A 70 14.53 -3.32 6.45
C GLU A 70 14.73 -4.68 5.77
N SER A 71 13.85 -5.07 4.88
CA SER A 71 13.91 -6.36 4.19
C SER A 71 14.53 -6.18 2.81
N GLU A 72 15.58 -6.94 2.50
CA GLU A 72 16.21 -6.91 1.17
C GLU A 72 15.22 -7.26 0.07
N ALA A 73 14.30 -8.19 0.35
CA ALA A 73 13.34 -8.66 -0.64
C ALA A 73 12.24 -7.64 -0.92
N GLN A 74 11.98 -6.72 0.01
CA GLN A 74 10.80 -5.87 -0.03
C GLN A 74 11.11 -4.37 -0.08
N ARG A 75 12.35 -3.96 0.19
CA ARG A 75 12.66 -2.54 0.36
C ARG A 75 12.45 -1.68 -0.88
N ASP A 76 12.42 -2.29 -2.05
CA ASP A 76 12.22 -1.59 -3.31
C ASP A 76 10.75 -1.57 -3.76
N ILE A 77 9.85 -2.20 -3.00
CA ILE A 77 8.43 -2.18 -3.34
C ILE A 77 7.87 -0.82 -2.97
N PRO A 78 7.29 -0.08 -3.93
CA PRO A 78 6.68 1.22 -3.61
C PRO A 78 5.46 1.04 -2.73
N CYS A 79 5.24 2.01 -1.84
CA CYS A 79 4.12 1.98 -0.91
C CYS A 79 3.36 3.29 -0.97
N ILE A 80 2.04 3.21 -1.12
CA ILE A 80 1.14 4.34 -0.96
C ILE A 80 0.58 4.27 0.46
N VAL A 81 0.72 5.34 1.21
CA VAL A 81 0.16 5.45 2.56
C VAL A 81 -1.13 6.25 2.51
N MET A 82 -2.19 5.71 3.11
CA MET A 82 -3.49 6.38 3.22
C MET A 82 -3.74 6.77 4.68
N SER A 83 -4.27 7.95 4.90
CA SER A 83 -4.62 8.39 6.26
C SER A 83 -5.65 9.50 6.24
N SER A 84 -6.50 9.56 7.28
CA SER A 84 -7.36 10.70 7.51
C SER A 84 -6.62 11.85 8.20
N MET A 85 -5.40 11.59 8.69
CA MET A 85 -4.54 12.61 9.28
C MET A 85 -3.84 13.41 8.20
N PRO A 86 -3.47 14.68 8.45
CA PRO A 86 -2.65 15.42 7.50
C PRO A 86 -1.30 14.75 7.27
N GLU A 87 -0.76 14.88 6.08
CA GLU A 87 0.52 14.26 5.73
C GLU A 87 1.65 14.70 6.65
N ALA A 88 1.65 15.96 7.09
CA ALA A 88 2.69 16.46 7.99
C ALA A 88 2.77 15.63 9.29
N ASN A 89 1.62 15.19 9.80
CA ASN A 89 1.58 14.36 11.00
C ASN A 89 2.17 12.96 10.76
N VAL A 90 1.91 12.42 9.58
CA VAL A 90 2.42 11.11 9.21
C VAL A 90 3.93 11.16 8.99
N ARG A 91 4.42 12.22 8.33
CA ARG A 91 5.84 12.40 8.06
C ARG A 91 6.70 12.49 9.31
N GLU A 92 6.15 12.92 10.40
CA GLU A 92 6.88 12.97 11.66
C GLU A 92 7.29 11.58 12.14
N ARG A 93 6.60 10.54 11.68
CA ARG A 93 6.81 9.17 12.12
C ARG A 93 7.45 8.28 11.09
N ILE A 94 7.15 8.53 9.81
CA ILE A 94 7.64 7.67 8.72
C ILE A 94 8.04 8.50 7.52
N ASP A 95 8.97 7.93 6.76
CA ASP A 95 9.30 8.39 5.43
C ASP A 95 9.49 7.15 4.54
N GLY A 96 9.91 7.33 3.32
CA GLY A 96 10.19 6.19 2.43
C GLY A 96 8.96 5.62 1.75
N TYR A 97 7.81 6.29 1.84
CA TYR A 97 6.66 5.93 1.03
C TYR A 97 6.73 6.66 -0.31
N GLU A 98 6.10 6.07 -1.32
CA GLU A 98 6.12 6.62 -2.68
C GLU A 98 5.13 7.77 -2.84
N ALA A 99 3.97 7.64 -2.20
CA ALA A 99 2.91 8.64 -2.28
C ALA A 99 2.04 8.57 -1.04
N PHE A 100 1.36 9.68 -0.76
CA PHE A 100 0.42 9.80 0.36
C PHE A 100 -0.95 10.18 -0.19
N VAL A 101 -2.00 9.53 0.34
CA VAL A 101 -3.38 9.81 -0.05
C VAL A 101 -4.19 10.13 1.19
N ARG A 102 -4.80 11.30 1.21
CA ARG A 102 -5.65 11.74 2.32
C ARG A 102 -7.05 11.15 2.18
N LYS A 103 -7.57 10.55 3.24
CA LYS A 103 -8.95 10.06 3.27
C LYS A 103 -9.90 11.18 3.65
N PRO A 104 -11.11 11.23 3.10
CA PRO A 104 -11.62 10.37 2.03
C PRO A 104 -10.99 10.72 0.69
N PHE A 105 -10.80 9.73 -0.16
CA PHE A 105 -10.14 9.92 -1.44
C PHE A 105 -11.08 9.58 -2.61
N ASP A 106 -10.72 10.08 -3.78
CA ASP A 106 -11.42 9.81 -5.02
C ASP A 106 -10.88 8.52 -5.61
N LEU A 107 -11.75 7.56 -5.91
CA LEU A 107 -11.33 6.28 -6.47
C LEU A 107 -10.65 6.44 -7.84
N ALA A 108 -11.17 7.33 -8.69
CA ALA A 108 -10.55 7.57 -9.99
C ALA A 108 -9.14 8.12 -9.84
N ALA A 109 -8.95 9.03 -8.88
CA ALA A 109 -7.62 9.59 -8.59
C ALA A 109 -6.67 8.50 -8.09
N MET A 110 -7.16 7.58 -7.27
CA MET A 110 -6.35 6.47 -6.78
C MET A 110 -5.93 5.55 -7.92
N VAL A 111 -6.85 5.19 -8.81
CA VAL A 111 -6.55 4.37 -9.97
C VAL A 111 -5.46 5.02 -10.82
N GLN A 112 -5.57 6.33 -11.04
CA GLN A 112 -4.59 7.08 -11.82
C GLN A 112 -3.22 7.09 -11.13
N LEU A 113 -3.20 7.29 -9.82
CA LEU A 113 -1.95 7.29 -9.04
C LEU A 113 -1.27 5.93 -9.11
N VAL A 114 -2.02 4.86 -8.96
CA VAL A 114 -1.50 3.49 -9.06
C VAL A 114 -0.87 3.26 -10.43
N ALA A 115 -1.57 3.65 -11.50
CA ALA A 115 -1.05 3.50 -12.86
C ALA A 115 0.26 4.28 -13.05
N THR A 116 0.31 5.50 -12.54
CA THR A 116 1.51 6.34 -12.64
C THR A 116 2.69 5.70 -11.93
N ILE A 117 2.49 5.18 -10.73
CA ILE A 117 3.57 4.56 -9.96
C ILE A 117 4.05 3.28 -10.63
N LEU A 118 3.11 2.45 -11.11
CA LEU A 118 3.46 1.17 -11.74
C LEU A 118 4.20 1.36 -13.06
N ASP A 119 3.94 2.45 -13.77
CA ASP A 119 4.61 2.76 -15.04
C ASP A 119 5.97 3.42 -14.85
N ALA A 120 6.26 3.92 -13.66
CA ALA A 120 7.52 4.61 -13.42
C ALA A 120 8.69 3.63 -13.42
N PRO A 121 9.87 4.03 -13.96
CA PRO A 121 11.05 3.17 -13.87
C PRO A 121 11.43 2.93 -12.41
N ARG A 122 11.78 1.68 -12.10
CA ARG A 122 12.20 1.30 -10.74
C ARG A 122 13.69 1.02 -10.72
N PRO A 123 14.40 1.43 -9.66
CA PRO A 123 15.80 1.06 -9.55
C PRO A 123 15.93 -0.44 -9.36
N LYS A 124 16.99 -0.99 -9.92
CA LYS A 124 17.32 -2.42 -9.69
C LYS A 124 18.02 -2.53 -8.34
N SER A 125 17.58 -3.46 -7.55
CA SER A 125 18.19 -3.72 -6.26
C SER A 125 19.37 -4.67 -6.36
#